data_4088a83d31fa3552729f71fb4968b352
#
_entry.id   4088a83d31fa3552729f71fb4968b352
#
_cell.length_a   1.000
_cell.length_b   1.000
_cell.length_c   1.000
_cell.angle_alpha   90.00
_cell.angle_beta   90.00
_cell.angle_gamma   90.00
#
_symmetry.space_group_name_H-M   'P 1'
#
loop_
_entity.id
_entity.type
_entity.pdbx_description
1 polymer ?
#
loop_
_entity_poly.entity_id
_entity_poly.type
_entity_poly.pdbx_seq_one_letter_code
_entity_poly.pdbx_strand_id
1 'polypeptide(L)'
;MSSRPLLLARLFLTGAILTEVAGTSSMALIPKSESGWIHYLPMWLLITLSYLLLAKAARTISIGIAFALWEGLGIALITAVSVLFLGYELSIQEWIGLALAIVGIVMVTLGETHDVPAPTRQRREAPCTL
;
A
#
# COMPACT_ATOMS: atom_id res chain seq x y z
N MET A 1 12.28 -21.80 -10.09
CA MET A 1 11.65 -21.04 -9.00
C MET A 1 10.29 -20.59 -9.49
N SER A 2 9.22 -20.99 -8.78
CA SER A 2 7.83 -20.74 -9.24
C SER A 2 7.51 -19.25 -9.19
N SER A 3 7.24 -18.64 -10.34
CA SER A 3 6.81 -17.22 -10.47
C SER A 3 5.42 -16.94 -9.91
N ARG A 4 4.65 -18.01 -9.59
CA ARG A 4 3.28 -17.93 -9.08
C ARG A 4 3.11 -17.17 -7.77
N PRO A 5 3.94 -17.38 -6.69
CA PRO A 5 3.76 -16.66 -5.44
C PRO A 5 4.03 -15.16 -5.58
N LEU A 6 4.98 -14.77 -6.42
CA LEU A 6 5.32 -13.36 -6.65
C LEU A 6 4.21 -12.65 -7.45
N LEU A 7 3.61 -13.33 -8.42
CA LEU A 7 2.50 -12.82 -9.21
C LEU A 7 1.26 -12.61 -8.34
N LEU A 8 0.96 -13.58 -7.46
CA LEU A 8 -0.14 -13.45 -6.49
C LEU A 8 0.08 -12.28 -5.52
N ALA A 9 1.31 -12.10 -5.02
CA ALA A 9 1.63 -10.99 -4.13
C ALA A 9 1.44 -9.63 -4.83
N ARG A 10 1.82 -9.51 -6.10
CA ARG A 10 1.57 -8.31 -6.91
C ARG A 10 0.08 -8.06 -7.12
N LEU A 11 -0.70 -9.11 -7.38
CA LEU A 11 -2.15 -8.99 -7.52
C LEU A 11 -2.81 -8.55 -6.21
N PHE A 12 -2.39 -9.10 -5.07
CA PHE A 12 -2.88 -8.65 -3.76
C PHE A 12 -2.52 -7.20 -3.48
N LEU A 13 -1.31 -6.76 -3.82
CA LEU A 13 -0.88 -5.38 -3.66
C LEU A 13 -1.71 -4.43 -4.55
N THR A 14 -1.89 -4.78 -5.81
CA THR A 14 -2.75 -3.99 -6.73
C THR A 14 -4.19 -3.93 -6.23
N GLY A 15 -4.74 -5.05 -5.77
CA GLY A 15 -6.07 -5.10 -5.16
C GLY A 15 -6.18 -4.22 -3.92
N ALA A 16 -5.15 -4.19 -3.05
CA ALA A 16 -5.10 -3.32 -1.88
C ALA A 16 -5.17 -1.85 -2.28
N ILE A 17 -4.37 -1.42 -3.25
CA ILE A 17 -4.36 -0.04 -3.74
C ILE A 17 -5.72 0.35 -4.33
N LEU A 18 -6.30 -0.51 -5.17
CA LEU A 18 -7.59 -0.21 -5.80
C LEU A 18 -8.74 -0.11 -4.80
N THR A 19 -8.78 -1.00 -3.81
CA THR A 19 -9.82 -0.96 -2.77
C THR A 19 -9.67 0.26 -1.86
N GLU A 20 -8.45 0.70 -1.59
CA GLU A 20 -8.20 1.93 -0.84
C GLU A 20 -8.66 3.17 -1.61
N VAL A 21 -8.25 3.29 -2.87
CA VAL A 21 -8.66 4.41 -3.74
C VAL A 21 -10.18 4.46 -3.87
N ALA A 22 -10.85 3.32 -4.06
CA ALA A 22 -12.30 3.25 -4.11
C ALA A 22 -12.93 3.65 -2.76
N GLY A 23 -12.36 3.18 -1.63
CA GLY A 23 -12.85 3.51 -0.30
C GLY A 23 -12.75 5.00 0.01
N THR A 24 -11.59 5.59 -0.20
CA THR A 24 -11.36 7.03 0.04
C THR A 24 -12.15 7.91 -0.92
N SER A 25 -12.23 7.53 -2.20
CA SER A 25 -13.02 8.26 -3.20
C SER A 25 -14.52 8.20 -2.90
N SER A 26 -15.03 7.15 -2.25
CA SER A 26 -16.44 7.04 -1.86
C SER A 26 -16.87 8.14 -0.91
N MET A 27 -15.97 8.69 -0.09
CA MET A 27 -16.24 9.84 0.78
C MET A 27 -16.66 11.09 0.00
N ALA A 28 -16.06 11.31 -1.17
CA ALA A 28 -16.38 12.46 -2.01
C ALA A 28 -17.81 12.42 -2.58
N LEU A 29 -18.42 11.23 -2.61
CA LEU A 29 -19.77 11.00 -3.11
C LEU A 29 -20.85 11.17 -2.03
N ILE A 30 -20.45 11.31 -0.74
CA ILE A 30 -21.39 11.48 0.36
C ILE A 30 -21.85 12.95 0.41
N PRO A 31 -23.17 13.23 0.30
CA PRO A 31 -23.68 14.58 0.40
C PRO A 31 -23.41 15.16 1.79
N LYS A 32 -22.93 16.41 1.86
CA LYS A 32 -22.63 17.10 3.14
C LYS A 32 -23.84 17.23 4.08
N SER A 33 -25.04 17.09 3.55
CA SER A 33 -26.31 17.12 4.32
C SER A 33 -26.60 15.80 5.04
N GLU A 34 -25.94 14.71 4.65
CA GLU A 34 -26.17 13.38 5.21
C GLU A 34 -24.97 12.95 6.04
N SER A 35 -24.89 13.43 7.29
CA SER A 35 -23.77 13.14 8.20
C SER A 35 -23.95 11.88 9.05
N GLY A 36 -24.82 10.96 8.64
CA GLY A 36 -25.02 9.69 9.36
C GLY A 36 -23.80 8.75 9.22
N TRP A 37 -23.33 8.16 10.33
CA TRP A 37 -22.19 7.24 10.34
C TRP A 37 -22.34 6.04 9.38
N ILE A 38 -23.58 5.68 9.04
CA ILE A 38 -23.91 4.57 8.13
C ILE A 38 -23.39 4.81 6.69
N HIS A 39 -23.29 6.08 6.28
CA HIS A 39 -22.79 6.44 4.95
C HIS A 39 -21.27 6.21 4.80
N TYR A 40 -20.55 6.09 5.92
CA TYR A 40 -19.11 5.78 5.93
C TYR A 40 -18.82 4.27 5.94
N LEU A 41 -19.83 3.40 6.09
CA LEU A 41 -19.64 1.95 6.10
C LEU A 41 -18.92 1.41 4.85
N PRO A 42 -19.27 1.82 3.61
CA PRO A 42 -18.57 1.34 2.43
C PRO A 42 -17.08 1.69 2.46
N MET A 43 -16.73 2.90 2.91
CA MET A 43 -15.35 3.34 3.10
C MET A 43 -14.61 2.43 4.09
N TRP A 44 -15.19 2.19 5.28
CA TRP A 44 -14.59 1.35 6.30
C TRP A 44 -14.36 -0.09 5.81
N LEU A 45 -15.32 -0.66 5.10
CA LEU A 45 -15.21 -2.01 4.55
C LEU A 45 -14.10 -2.10 3.49
N LEU A 46 -14.04 -1.14 2.57
CA LEU A 46 -13.03 -1.13 1.50
C LEU A 46 -11.63 -0.88 2.05
N ILE A 47 -11.46 0.02 3.01
CA ILE A 47 -10.17 0.26 3.67
C ILE A 47 -9.73 -0.99 4.46
N THR A 48 -10.64 -1.62 5.21
CA THR A 48 -10.33 -2.87 5.92
C THR A 48 -9.88 -3.97 4.94
N LEU A 49 -10.57 -4.11 3.82
CA LEU A 49 -10.20 -5.06 2.78
C LEU A 49 -8.82 -4.73 2.18
N SER A 50 -8.51 -3.44 1.96
CA SER A 50 -7.19 -2.98 1.50
C SER A 50 -6.09 -3.46 2.43
N TYR A 51 -6.22 -3.25 3.74
CA TYR A 51 -5.22 -3.72 4.73
C TYR A 51 -5.07 -5.24 4.76
N LEU A 52 -6.16 -5.99 4.61
CA LEU A 52 -6.09 -7.46 4.56
C LEU A 52 -5.35 -7.96 3.31
N LEU A 53 -5.56 -7.31 2.16
CA LEU A 53 -4.86 -7.63 0.92
C LEU A 53 -3.37 -7.23 1.02
N LEU A 54 -3.07 -6.07 1.59
CA LEU A 54 -1.70 -5.63 1.85
C LEU A 54 -0.96 -6.62 2.76
N ALA A 55 -1.60 -7.06 3.84
CA ALA A 55 -1.02 -8.05 4.75
C ALA A 55 -0.71 -9.39 4.05
N LYS A 56 -1.52 -9.80 3.07
CA LYS A 56 -1.23 -10.98 2.23
C LYS A 56 -0.07 -10.75 1.28
N ALA A 57 0.03 -9.57 0.66
CA ALA A 57 1.15 -9.21 -0.21
C ALA A 57 2.48 -9.19 0.55
N ALA A 58 2.49 -8.62 1.76
CA ALA A 58 3.65 -8.50 2.64
C ALA A 58 4.21 -9.85 3.16
N ARG A 59 3.49 -10.95 2.96
CA ARG A 59 4.04 -12.29 3.25
C ARG A 59 5.07 -12.78 2.23
N THR A 60 5.09 -12.20 1.05
CA THR A 60 5.94 -12.62 -0.07
C THR A 60 6.90 -11.52 -0.50
N ILE A 61 6.49 -10.27 -0.38
CA ILE A 61 7.28 -9.07 -0.67
C ILE A 61 7.75 -8.50 0.66
N SER A 62 8.95 -7.89 0.71
CA SER A 62 9.39 -7.17 1.90
C SER A 62 8.33 -6.16 2.35
N ILE A 63 8.08 -6.11 3.66
CA ILE A 63 7.01 -5.28 4.23
C ILE A 63 7.21 -3.79 3.94
N GLY A 64 8.46 -3.31 3.96
CA GLY A 64 8.77 -1.92 3.66
C GLY A 64 8.50 -1.57 2.20
N ILE A 65 8.91 -2.44 1.25
CA ILE A 65 8.62 -2.24 -0.17
C ILE A 65 7.11 -2.32 -0.43
N ALA A 66 6.42 -3.32 0.15
CA ALA A 66 4.98 -3.46 -0.03
C ALA A 66 4.21 -2.24 0.47
N PHE A 67 4.58 -1.74 1.66
CA PHE A 67 3.98 -0.56 2.26
C PHE A 67 4.30 0.72 1.47
N ALA A 68 5.56 0.93 1.08
CA ALA A 68 5.98 2.09 0.31
C ALA A 68 5.27 2.17 -1.06
N LEU A 69 5.14 1.04 -1.76
CA LEU A 69 4.42 0.98 -3.04
C LEU A 69 2.92 1.20 -2.85
N TRP A 70 2.32 0.59 -1.82
CA TRP A 70 0.90 0.75 -1.52
C TRP A 70 0.56 2.20 -1.19
N GLU A 71 1.27 2.81 -0.26
CA GLU A 71 1.07 4.21 0.15
C GLU A 71 1.32 5.17 -1.02
N GLY A 72 2.45 5.01 -1.72
CA GLY A 72 2.83 5.92 -2.78
C GLY A 72 1.92 5.88 -3.99
N LEU A 73 1.58 4.68 -4.47
CA LEU A 73 0.64 4.52 -5.57
C LEU A 73 -0.79 4.89 -5.13
N GLY A 74 -1.15 4.60 -3.87
CA GLY A 74 -2.42 5.00 -3.28
C GLY A 74 -2.61 6.52 -3.33
N ILE A 75 -1.66 7.28 -2.77
CA ILE A 75 -1.69 8.75 -2.77
C ILE A 75 -1.71 9.30 -4.20
N ALA A 76 -0.88 8.78 -5.10
CA ALA A 76 -0.82 9.23 -6.48
C ALA A 76 -2.16 9.01 -7.21
N LEU A 77 -2.79 7.85 -7.03
CA LEU A 77 -4.08 7.54 -7.65
C LEU A 77 -5.23 8.34 -7.04
N ILE A 78 -5.27 8.51 -5.71
CA ILE A 78 -6.29 9.33 -5.04
C ILE A 78 -6.17 10.78 -5.53
N THR A 79 -4.95 11.31 -5.61
CA THR A 79 -4.70 12.65 -6.14
C THR A 79 -5.15 12.77 -7.59
N ALA A 80 -4.83 11.78 -8.45
CA ALA A 80 -5.26 11.77 -9.83
C ALA A 80 -6.80 11.73 -9.95
N VAL A 81 -7.48 10.90 -9.16
CA VAL A 81 -8.95 10.86 -9.12
C VAL A 81 -9.53 12.20 -8.68
N SER A 82 -8.95 12.83 -7.65
CA SER A 82 -9.40 14.13 -7.15
C SER A 82 -9.29 15.22 -8.19
N VAL A 83 -8.16 15.28 -8.90
CA VAL A 83 -7.93 16.31 -9.94
C VAL A 83 -8.78 16.05 -11.18
N LEU A 84 -8.80 14.81 -11.70
CA LEU A 84 -9.41 14.49 -12.98
C LEU A 84 -10.94 14.36 -12.92
N PHE A 85 -11.48 13.83 -11.82
CA PHE A 85 -12.90 13.53 -11.70
C PHE A 85 -13.65 14.50 -10.78
N LEU A 86 -12.98 15.02 -9.74
CA LEU A 86 -13.61 15.95 -8.81
C LEU A 86 -13.28 17.41 -9.11
N GLY A 87 -12.40 17.70 -10.08
CA GLY A 87 -12.00 19.07 -10.43
C GLY A 87 -11.26 19.78 -9.32
N TYR A 88 -10.57 19.03 -8.43
CA TYR A 88 -9.83 19.57 -7.31
C TYR A 88 -8.54 20.24 -7.81
N GLU A 89 -8.30 21.47 -7.40
CA GLU A 89 -7.05 22.20 -7.68
C GLU A 89 -6.07 22.00 -6.52
N LEU A 90 -4.91 21.38 -6.81
CA LEU A 90 -3.88 21.20 -5.80
C LEU A 90 -3.20 22.53 -5.44
N SER A 91 -3.12 22.80 -4.16
CA SER A 91 -2.32 23.90 -3.60
C SER A 91 -0.82 23.60 -3.73
N ILE A 92 0.02 24.64 -3.65
CA ILE A 92 1.48 24.49 -3.68
C ILE A 92 1.97 23.57 -2.55
N GLN A 93 1.32 23.62 -1.38
CA GLN A 93 1.67 22.77 -0.24
C GLN A 93 1.43 21.28 -0.53
N GLU A 94 0.33 20.96 -1.22
CA GLU A 94 0.00 19.57 -1.61
C GLU A 94 0.98 19.05 -2.67
N TRP A 95 1.40 19.88 -3.62
CA TRP A 95 2.46 19.55 -4.57
C TRP A 95 3.79 19.23 -3.89
N ILE A 96 4.19 20.04 -2.89
CA ILE A 96 5.40 19.81 -2.11
C ILE A 96 5.27 18.51 -1.31
N GLY A 97 4.11 18.27 -0.65
CA GLY A 97 3.84 17.04 0.09
C GLY A 97 3.93 15.79 -0.80
N LEU A 98 3.34 15.83 -1.98
CA LEU A 98 3.39 14.73 -2.95
C LEU A 98 4.82 14.46 -3.42
N ALA A 99 5.60 15.49 -3.72
CA ALA A 99 7.00 15.36 -4.10
C ALA A 99 7.84 14.73 -2.98
N LEU A 100 7.65 15.16 -1.73
CA LEU A 100 8.34 14.58 -0.57
C LEU A 100 7.96 13.13 -0.33
N ALA A 101 6.69 12.77 -0.52
CA ALA A 101 6.24 11.38 -0.43
C ALA A 101 6.93 10.49 -1.47
N ILE A 102 7.03 10.94 -2.72
CA ILE A 102 7.74 10.22 -3.79
C ILE A 102 9.21 10.02 -3.43
N VAL A 103 9.88 11.07 -2.94
CA VAL A 103 11.29 10.98 -2.50
C VAL A 103 11.44 9.96 -1.37
N GLY A 104 10.54 9.99 -0.37
CA GLY A 104 10.54 9.03 0.75
C GLY A 104 10.39 7.59 0.28
N ILE A 105 9.47 7.31 -0.65
CA ILE A 105 9.26 5.98 -1.22
C ILE A 105 10.50 5.48 -1.96
N VAL A 106 11.11 6.34 -2.78
CA VAL A 106 12.36 6.01 -3.49
C VAL A 106 13.46 5.67 -2.49
N MET A 107 13.63 6.46 -1.43
CA MET A 107 14.63 6.21 -0.40
C MET A 107 14.41 4.87 0.33
N VAL A 108 13.17 4.55 0.72
CA VAL A 108 12.84 3.27 1.35
C VAL A 108 13.11 2.10 0.39
N THR A 109 12.67 2.23 -0.87
CA THR A 109 12.85 1.18 -1.87
C THR A 109 14.32 0.92 -2.18
N LEU A 110 15.14 1.97 -2.24
CA LEU A 110 16.59 1.84 -2.44
C LEU A 110 17.31 1.31 -1.19
N GLY A 111 16.85 1.71 0.00
CA GLY A 111 17.44 1.26 1.28
C GLY A 111 17.24 -0.24 1.50
N GLU A 112 16.06 -0.78 1.25
CA GLU A 112 15.78 -2.21 1.45
C GLU A 112 16.50 -3.14 0.47
N THR A 113 16.92 -2.68 -0.69
CA THR A 113 17.72 -3.50 -1.61
C THR A 113 19.12 -3.85 -1.06
N HIS A 114 19.59 -3.13 -0.04
CA HIS A 114 20.87 -3.38 0.61
C HIS A 114 20.79 -4.34 1.80
N ASP A 115 19.60 -4.53 2.38
CA ASP A 115 19.38 -5.40 3.54
C ASP A 115 18.68 -6.72 3.17
N VAL A 116 19.19 -7.45 2.18
CA VAL A 116 18.80 -8.86 2.01
C VAL A 116 19.55 -9.64 3.10
N PRO A 117 18.89 -10.11 4.20
CA PRO A 117 19.55 -10.95 5.17
C PRO A 117 20.02 -12.20 4.42
N ALA A 118 21.30 -12.49 4.47
CA ALA A 118 21.83 -13.77 4.02
C ALA A 118 20.98 -14.88 4.65
N PRO A 119 20.55 -15.91 3.88
CA PRO A 119 19.76 -16.99 4.43
C PRO A 119 20.46 -17.53 5.66
N THR A 120 19.81 -17.43 6.80
CA THR A 120 20.30 -17.95 8.08
C THR A 120 20.57 -19.42 7.82
N ARG A 121 21.84 -19.75 7.60
CA ARG A 121 22.31 -21.13 7.48
C ARG A 121 21.90 -21.76 8.81
N GLN A 122 20.80 -22.50 8.80
CA GLN A 122 20.40 -23.34 9.93
C GLN A 122 21.67 -24.05 10.39
N ARG A 123 22.15 -23.64 11.56
CA ARG A 123 23.22 -24.33 12.28
C ARG A 123 22.71 -25.77 12.42
N ARG A 124 23.18 -26.66 11.57
CA ARG A 124 23.01 -28.09 11.77
C ARG A 124 23.64 -28.36 13.13
N GLU A 125 22.79 -28.62 14.09
CA GLU A 125 23.17 -29.15 15.38
C GLU A 125 24.01 -30.40 15.10
N ALA A 126 25.29 -30.32 15.45
CA ALA A 126 26.11 -31.50 15.47
C ALA A 126 25.50 -32.43 16.53
N PRO A 127 25.28 -33.74 16.24
CA PRO A 127 24.84 -34.64 17.26
C PRO A 127 25.96 -34.74 18.32
N CYS A 128 25.61 -34.49 19.59
CA CYS A 128 26.46 -34.87 20.72
C CYS A 128 26.59 -36.37 20.70
N THR A 129 27.72 -36.86 20.25
CA THR A 129 28.17 -38.25 20.55
C THR A 129 28.82 -38.22 21.90
N LEU A 130 28.21 -38.90 22.86
CA LEU A 130 28.83 -39.38 24.09
C LEU A 130 29.80 -40.48 23.77
#